data_8d633e80f12973555f1b7d2554633752
#
_entry.id   8d633e80f12973555f1b7d2554633752
#
_cell.length_a   1.000
_cell.length_b   1.000
_cell.length_c   1.000
_cell.angle_alpha   90.00
_cell.angle_beta   90.00
_cell.angle_gamma   90.00
#
_symmetry.space_group_name_H-M   'P 1'
#
loop_
_entity.id
_entity.type
_entity.pdbx_description
1 polymer ?
#
loop_
_entity_poly.entity_id
_entity_poly.type
_entity_poly.pdbx_seq_one_letter_code
_entity_poly.pdbx_strand_id
1 'polypeptide(L)'
;MRGLAPPTGQAPPADLVLRDGTTVDVAGLAATASDRHLARHPEEIERHGPYTRDWCRHDLQWVLSWAALDADRGAVDLLAQLDWLARVLSARGYPLASLAEALETLADVAEEELPAA
;
A
#
# COMPACT_ATOMS: atom_id res chain seq x y z
N MET A 1 -16.88 -1.87 1.72
CA MET A 1 -15.95 -0.89 1.20
C MET A 1 -15.66 -1.22 -0.24
N ARG A 2 -15.80 -0.31 -1.13
CA ARG A 2 -15.53 -0.55 -2.54
C ARG A 2 -14.48 0.38 -3.03
N GLY A 3 -13.61 -0.22 -3.81
CA GLY A 3 -12.62 0.38 -4.63
C GLY A 3 -12.27 1.82 -4.41
N LEU A 4 -11.19 2.03 -3.72
CA LEU A 4 -10.55 3.33 -3.75
C LEU A 4 -9.87 3.45 -5.08
N ALA A 5 -10.54 4.06 -6.03
CA ALA A 5 -9.83 4.46 -7.22
C ALA A 5 -8.92 5.63 -6.82
N PRO A 6 -7.69 5.67 -7.31
CA PRO A 6 -6.88 6.86 -7.15
C PRO A 6 -7.56 8.02 -7.89
N PRO A 7 -7.21 9.29 -7.60
CA PRO A 7 -7.85 10.43 -8.22
C PRO A 7 -7.82 10.39 -9.75
N THR A 8 -6.83 9.74 -10.34
CA THR A 8 -6.69 9.61 -11.79
C THR A 8 -7.47 8.43 -12.37
N GLY A 9 -8.03 7.55 -11.54
CA GLY A 9 -8.66 6.31 -11.98
C GLY A 9 -7.69 5.26 -12.49
N GLN A 10 -6.39 5.47 -12.37
CA GLN A 10 -5.38 4.54 -12.86
C GLN A 10 -5.17 3.39 -11.89
N ALA A 11 -4.84 2.21 -12.45
CA ALA A 11 -4.38 1.09 -11.64
C ALA A 11 -2.97 1.38 -11.09
N PRO A 12 -2.63 0.89 -9.88
CA PRO A 12 -1.27 1.05 -9.37
C PRO A 12 -0.28 0.29 -10.24
N PRO A 13 0.99 0.78 -10.36
CA PRO A 13 2.00 0.06 -11.12
C PRO A 13 2.31 -1.29 -10.47
N ALA A 14 2.50 -2.32 -11.32
CA ALA A 14 2.90 -3.66 -10.83
C ALA A 14 4.39 -3.72 -10.51
N ASP A 15 5.20 -2.99 -11.28
CA ASP A 15 6.66 -2.93 -11.11
C ASP A 15 7.13 -1.49 -11.27
N LEU A 16 8.27 -1.20 -10.66
CA LEU A 16 8.98 0.07 -10.86
C LEU A 16 10.45 -0.21 -11.10
N VAL A 17 11.05 0.54 -12.04
CA VAL A 17 12.49 0.50 -12.27
C VAL A 17 13.09 1.75 -11.63
N LEU A 18 13.99 1.57 -10.68
CA LEU A 18 14.67 2.66 -10.01
C LEU A 18 15.79 3.23 -10.87
N ARG A 19 16.33 4.38 -10.46
CA ARG A 19 17.37 5.09 -11.23
C ARG A 19 18.62 4.26 -11.42
N ASP A 20 18.92 3.36 -10.47
CA ASP A 20 20.09 2.46 -10.55
C ASP A 20 19.83 1.21 -11.39
N GLY A 21 18.63 1.07 -11.96
CA GLY A 21 18.23 -0.10 -12.76
C GLY A 21 17.59 -1.22 -11.94
N THR A 22 17.50 -1.10 -10.63
CA THR A 22 16.85 -2.09 -9.77
C THR A 22 15.36 -2.11 -10.08
N THR A 23 14.79 -3.30 -10.28
CA THR A 23 13.35 -3.47 -10.42
C THR A 23 12.72 -3.80 -9.07
N VAL A 24 11.66 -3.09 -8.73
CA VAL A 24 10.87 -3.34 -7.52
C VAL A 24 9.57 -4.02 -7.93
N ASP A 25 9.32 -5.22 -7.40
CA ASP A 25 8.07 -5.94 -7.62
C ASP A 25 6.99 -5.38 -6.69
N VAL A 26 6.40 -4.27 -7.07
CA VAL A 26 5.43 -3.54 -6.25
C VAL A 26 4.21 -4.41 -5.95
N ALA A 27 3.68 -5.09 -6.96
CA ALA A 27 2.50 -5.94 -6.79
C ALA A 27 2.78 -7.11 -5.86
N GLY A 28 3.92 -7.78 -6.01
CA GLY A 28 4.30 -8.92 -5.16
C GLY A 28 4.52 -8.53 -3.71
N LEU A 29 5.22 -7.43 -3.48
CA LEU A 29 5.46 -6.93 -2.13
C LEU A 29 4.16 -6.51 -1.44
N ALA A 30 3.30 -5.82 -2.16
CA ALA A 30 2.00 -5.40 -1.63
C ALA A 30 1.11 -6.60 -1.32
N ALA A 31 1.12 -7.63 -2.16
CA ALA A 31 0.37 -8.85 -1.91
C ALA A 31 0.86 -9.57 -0.65
N THR A 32 2.16 -9.69 -0.48
CA THR A 32 2.76 -10.29 0.72
C THR A 32 2.38 -9.50 1.97
N ALA A 33 2.49 -8.18 1.93
CA ALA A 33 2.14 -7.33 3.07
C ALA A 33 0.65 -7.42 3.40
N SER A 34 -0.22 -7.40 2.39
CA SER A 34 -1.65 -7.53 2.55
C SER A 34 -2.02 -8.87 3.21
N ASP A 35 -1.46 -9.96 2.71
CA ASP A 35 -1.73 -11.30 3.26
C ASP A 35 -1.26 -11.39 4.71
N ARG A 36 -0.10 -10.85 5.03
CA ARG A 36 0.44 -10.83 6.39
C ARG A 36 -0.44 -9.99 7.33
N HIS A 37 -0.84 -8.81 6.89
CA HIS A 37 -1.71 -7.94 7.69
C HIS A 37 -3.06 -8.60 7.97
N LEU A 38 -3.70 -9.17 6.97
CA LEU A 38 -5.00 -9.80 7.13
C LEU A 38 -4.93 -11.11 7.91
N ALA A 39 -3.78 -11.81 7.87
CA ALA A 39 -3.58 -12.98 8.73
C ALA A 39 -3.51 -12.59 10.21
N ARG A 40 -2.97 -11.42 10.51
CA ARG A 40 -2.92 -10.87 11.87
C ARG A 40 -4.25 -10.26 12.32
N HIS A 41 -5.07 -9.82 11.37
CA HIS A 41 -6.33 -9.12 11.61
C HIS A 41 -7.46 -9.73 10.77
N PRO A 42 -7.78 -11.02 10.99
CA PRO A 42 -8.83 -11.68 10.19
C PRO A 42 -10.20 -11.03 10.35
N GLU A 43 -10.43 -10.33 11.46
CA GLU A 43 -11.68 -9.61 11.70
C GLU A 43 -11.93 -8.49 10.68
N GLU A 44 -10.92 -8.01 9.99
CA GLU A 44 -11.10 -6.98 8.97
C GLU A 44 -11.92 -7.51 7.79
N ILE A 45 -11.73 -8.76 7.41
CA ILE A 45 -12.51 -9.36 6.32
C ILE A 45 -13.99 -9.44 6.71
N GLU A 46 -14.28 -9.82 7.96
CA GLU A 46 -15.65 -9.85 8.45
C GLU A 46 -16.27 -8.47 8.49
N ARG A 47 -15.50 -7.48 8.93
CA ARG A 47 -15.99 -6.10 9.10
C ARG A 47 -16.23 -5.40 7.78
N HIS A 48 -15.32 -5.58 6.81
CA HIS A 48 -15.32 -4.79 5.57
C HIS A 48 -15.76 -5.57 4.33
N GLY A 49 -15.98 -6.89 4.46
CA GLY A 49 -16.58 -7.71 3.42
C GLY A 49 -15.60 -8.45 2.52
N PRO A 50 -16.13 -9.13 1.48
CA PRO A 50 -15.33 -10.08 0.68
C PRO A 50 -14.26 -9.43 -0.18
N TYR A 51 -14.35 -8.12 -0.45
CA TYR A 51 -13.36 -7.42 -1.28
C TYR A 51 -12.19 -6.85 -0.48
N THR A 52 -12.16 -7.08 0.84
CA THR A 52 -11.12 -6.52 1.73
C THR A 52 -9.71 -6.85 1.27
N ARG A 53 -9.48 -8.09 0.84
CA ARG A 53 -8.15 -8.50 0.38
C ARG A 53 -7.71 -7.75 -0.88
N ASP A 54 -8.60 -7.64 -1.87
CA ASP A 54 -8.30 -6.94 -3.11
C ASP A 54 -7.98 -5.47 -2.86
N TRP A 55 -8.74 -4.84 -1.97
CA TRP A 55 -8.58 -3.47 -1.57
C TRP A 55 -7.31 -3.19 -0.83
N CYS A 56 -6.96 -4.08 0.15
CA CYS A 56 -5.74 -3.96 0.92
C CYS A 56 -4.53 -4.02 -0.02
N ARG A 57 -4.52 -4.97 -0.95
CA ARG A 57 -3.46 -5.07 -1.95
C ARG A 57 -3.36 -3.83 -2.81
N HIS A 58 -4.50 -3.34 -3.29
CA HIS A 58 -4.56 -2.15 -4.13
C HIS A 58 -3.97 -0.94 -3.42
N ASP A 59 -4.39 -0.69 -2.19
CA ASP A 59 -3.94 0.46 -1.43
C ASP A 59 -2.46 0.37 -1.08
N LEU A 60 -2.00 -0.80 -0.63
CA LEU A 60 -0.58 -0.99 -0.30
C LEU A 60 0.30 -0.93 -1.54
N GLN A 61 -0.20 -1.37 -2.69
CA GLN A 61 0.52 -1.25 -3.96
C GLN A 61 0.73 0.22 -4.33
N TRP A 62 -0.28 1.07 -4.16
CA TRP A 62 -0.14 2.50 -4.36
C TRP A 62 0.84 3.12 -3.38
N VAL A 63 0.72 2.79 -2.09
CA VAL A 63 1.61 3.34 -1.05
C VAL A 63 3.06 2.99 -1.35
N LEU A 64 3.35 1.73 -1.68
CA LEU A 64 4.72 1.33 -1.99
C LEU A 64 5.25 2.05 -3.23
N SER A 65 4.41 2.19 -4.25
CA SER A 65 4.76 2.94 -5.45
C SER A 65 5.10 4.41 -5.12
N TRP A 66 4.29 5.06 -4.30
CA TRP A 66 4.54 6.44 -3.89
C TRP A 66 5.83 6.56 -3.09
N ALA A 67 6.05 5.64 -2.16
CA ALA A 67 7.27 5.65 -1.34
C ALA A 67 8.51 5.45 -2.19
N ALA A 68 8.48 4.53 -3.14
CA ALA A 68 9.62 4.27 -4.02
C ALA A 68 9.91 5.47 -4.93
N LEU A 69 8.89 6.08 -5.51
CA LEU A 69 9.07 7.24 -6.38
C LEU A 69 9.54 8.48 -5.63
N ASP A 70 9.07 8.66 -4.40
CA ASP A 70 9.53 9.76 -3.55
C ASP A 70 11.01 9.56 -3.18
N ALA A 71 11.36 8.38 -2.69
CA ALA A 71 12.73 8.09 -2.26
C ALA A 71 13.72 8.08 -3.44
N ASP A 72 13.31 7.55 -4.59
CA ASP A 72 14.21 7.37 -5.73
C ASP A 72 14.47 8.67 -6.51
N ARG A 73 13.44 9.50 -6.68
CA ARG A 73 13.55 10.67 -7.58
C ARG A 73 12.73 11.87 -7.16
N GLY A 74 12.13 11.84 -5.98
CA GLY A 74 11.33 12.96 -5.49
C GLY A 74 10.12 13.28 -6.36
N ALA A 75 9.62 12.31 -7.13
CA ALA A 75 8.52 12.52 -8.06
C ALA A 75 7.15 12.55 -7.38
N VAL A 76 7.06 12.11 -6.14
CA VAL A 76 5.83 12.04 -5.37
C VAL A 76 6.08 12.56 -3.97
N ASP A 77 5.14 13.31 -3.42
CA ASP A 77 5.17 13.69 -2.01
C ASP A 77 4.43 12.61 -1.21
N LEU A 78 5.18 11.68 -0.64
CA LEU A 78 4.61 10.55 0.09
C LEU A 78 3.69 10.98 1.22
N LEU A 79 4.09 11.98 2.01
CA LEU A 79 3.29 12.42 3.16
C LEU A 79 1.96 13.00 2.73
N ALA A 80 1.94 13.76 1.63
CA ALA A 80 0.70 14.31 1.10
C ALA A 80 -0.23 13.21 0.60
N GLN A 81 0.31 12.18 -0.05
CA GLN A 81 -0.48 11.06 -0.54
C GLN A 81 -1.03 10.21 0.61
N LEU A 82 -0.23 9.97 1.65
CA LEU A 82 -0.68 9.23 2.82
C LEU A 82 -1.78 9.99 3.58
N ASP A 83 -1.65 11.31 3.67
CA ASP A 83 -2.68 12.14 4.31
C ASP A 83 -4.00 12.04 3.56
N TRP A 84 -3.95 12.11 2.23
CA TRP A 84 -5.14 11.92 1.40
C TRP A 84 -5.77 10.55 1.60
N LEU A 85 -4.95 9.48 1.55
CA LEU A 85 -5.44 8.11 1.73
C LEU A 85 -6.08 7.93 3.11
N ALA A 86 -5.44 8.46 4.16
CA ALA A 86 -5.97 8.38 5.51
C ALA A 86 -7.35 9.04 5.62
N ARG A 87 -7.52 10.20 4.99
CA ARG A 87 -8.82 10.90 4.99
C ARG A 87 -9.89 10.10 4.26
N VAL A 88 -9.56 9.53 3.10
CA VAL A 88 -10.51 8.73 2.32
C VAL A 88 -10.93 7.49 3.09
N LEU A 89 -9.97 6.76 3.66
CA LEU A 89 -10.26 5.54 4.42
C LEU A 89 -11.06 5.84 5.69
N SER A 90 -10.68 6.88 6.41
CA SER A 90 -11.39 7.30 7.61
C SER A 90 -12.84 7.66 7.31
N ALA A 91 -13.08 8.39 6.22
CA ALA A 91 -14.42 8.76 5.78
C ALA A 91 -15.28 7.53 5.44
N ARG A 92 -14.64 6.42 5.09
CA ARG A 92 -15.34 5.16 4.79
C ARG A 92 -15.40 4.19 5.97
N GLY A 93 -14.98 4.64 7.14
CA GLY A 93 -15.05 3.84 8.35
C GLY A 93 -13.89 2.91 8.59
N TYR A 94 -12.80 3.01 7.82
CA TYR A 94 -11.61 2.21 8.06
C TYR A 94 -10.76 2.88 9.14
N PRO A 95 -10.48 2.19 10.28
CA PRO A 95 -9.76 2.82 11.39
C PRO A 95 -8.33 3.21 11.01
N LEU A 96 -7.90 4.40 11.44
CA LEU A 96 -6.53 4.86 11.18
C LEU A 96 -5.48 3.97 11.85
N ALA A 97 -5.80 3.36 13.01
CA ALA A 97 -4.90 2.40 13.64
C ALA A 97 -4.64 1.19 12.75
N SER A 98 -5.67 0.70 12.05
CA SER A 98 -5.52 -0.41 11.10
C SER A 98 -4.67 -0.03 9.90
N LEU A 99 -4.83 1.19 9.39
CA LEU A 99 -3.98 1.70 8.32
C LEU A 99 -2.53 1.77 8.78
N ALA A 100 -2.27 2.31 9.97
CA ALA A 100 -0.92 2.40 10.51
C ALA A 100 -0.25 1.03 10.62
N GLU A 101 -0.97 0.02 11.11
CA GLU A 101 -0.45 -1.35 11.20
C GLU A 101 -0.16 -1.95 9.82
N ALA A 102 -1.04 -1.71 8.85
CA ALA A 102 -0.82 -2.17 7.48
C ALA A 102 0.43 -1.54 6.86
N LEU A 103 0.66 -0.25 7.12
CA LEU A 103 1.84 0.46 6.63
C LEU A 103 3.12 -0.06 7.30
N GLU A 104 3.08 -0.35 8.59
CA GLU A 104 4.21 -0.96 9.30
C GLU A 104 4.55 -2.33 8.71
N THR A 105 3.52 -3.14 8.43
CA THR A 105 3.71 -4.44 7.80
C THR A 105 4.32 -4.31 6.40
N LEU A 106 3.88 -3.33 5.63
CA LEU A 106 4.45 -3.05 4.31
C LEU A 106 5.92 -2.66 4.42
N ALA A 107 6.28 -1.83 5.40
CA ALA A 107 7.66 -1.43 5.63
C ALA A 107 8.52 -2.63 6.00
N ASP A 108 8.02 -3.52 6.85
CA ASP A 108 8.74 -4.74 7.25
C ASP A 108 8.98 -5.65 6.04
N VAL A 109 7.97 -5.85 5.20
CA VAL A 109 8.10 -6.66 3.98
C VAL A 109 9.13 -6.05 3.05
N ALA A 110 9.08 -4.74 2.86
CA ALA A 110 10.03 -4.05 2.00
C ALA A 110 11.47 -4.20 2.51
N GLU A 111 11.69 -4.09 3.82
CA GLU A 111 13.01 -4.30 4.40
C GLU A 111 13.52 -5.72 4.22
N GLU A 112 12.62 -6.71 4.33
CA GLU A 112 12.98 -8.13 4.18
C GLU A 112 13.34 -8.50 2.74
N GLU A 113 12.64 -7.92 1.77
CA GLU A 113 12.70 -8.36 0.37
C GLU A 113 13.55 -7.47 -0.52
N LEU A 114 13.71 -6.19 -0.18
CA LEU A 114 14.49 -5.28 -0.99
C LEU A 114 15.95 -5.26 -0.54
N PRO A 115 16.90 -5.14 -1.48
CA PRO A 115 18.30 -5.04 -1.11
C PRO A 115 18.55 -3.77 -0.29
N ALA A 116 19.47 -3.87 0.65
CA ALA A 116 19.89 -2.70 1.43
C ALA A 116 20.47 -1.65 0.49
N ALA A 117 20.02 -0.42 0.66
CA ALA A 117 20.52 0.69 -0.13
C ALA A 117 21.96 1.05 0.27
#